data_cb035300a16c304537308f9e36f1961c
#
_entry.id   cb035300a16c304537308f9e36f1961c
#
_cell.length_a   1.000
_cell.length_b   1.000
_cell.length_c   1.000
_cell.angle_alpha   90.00
_cell.angle_beta   90.00
_cell.angle_gamma   90.00
#
_symmetry.space_group_name_H-M   'P 1'
#
loop_
_entity.id
_entity.type
_entity.pdbx_description
1 polymer ?
#
loop_
_entity_poly.entity_id
_entity_poly.type
_entity_poly.pdbx_seq_one_letter_code
_entity_poly.pdbx_strand_id
1 'polypeptide(L)'
;MTTEAAAPTASTSTAPTARTVWTRTRGIVLAAVLLLAAAVAIAAVRSTERHGQLGPRSADPYGSRAVAQLLADRGVTTRVVTSLRAARTAAGPDTTLLVAVPDRLTKGQQSELHRATAPSGGRTVLVGASGWSVGRLAPGVSADPADSLGSALAPACALPEARRAGSADTGGVRYTTTRLDADSCYPSARLATLLRVPAASGGDTVVLGAPDILYNDRLDKRGNASLALQLLGSRPHLVWYLPSLSDTPAAAGDDKSFFDLIPSGWPWATLQLFIAAVLAAFWRGRRFGPLVPERLPVAIRASETAEGRARLYRKANARDRAAAALRSAARTRLAPLVGVPVAQAHAPEALLPALSAHLPGDGQDLRPLLFGPPPGDDTALIALTDQLDALEREVRRS
;
A
#
# COMPACT_ATOMS: atom_id res chain seq x y z
N MET A 1 -11.25 14.49 -69.88
CA MET A 1 -10.45 14.12 -68.67
C MET A 1 -11.07 14.80 -67.47
N THR A 2 -11.99 14.13 -66.84
CA THR A 2 -12.72 14.62 -65.66
C THR A 2 -12.09 14.00 -64.43
N THR A 3 -11.49 14.83 -63.62
CA THR A 3 -10.81 14.46 -62.33
C THR A 3 -11.89 14.28 -61.26
N GLU A 4 -12.15 13.05 -60.90
CA GLU A 4 -13.03 12.68 -59.80
C GLU A 4 -12.34 12.94 -58.46
N ALA A 5 -12.85 13.89 -57.69
CA ALA A 5 -12.34 14.21 -56.38
C ALA A 5 -12.85 13.17 -55.35
N ALA A 6 -11.93 12.36 -54.82
CA ALA A 6 -12.22 11.39 -53.77
C ALA A 6 -12.62 12.09 -52.47
N ALA A 7 -13.79 11.76 -51.93
CA ALA A 7 -14.27 12.21 -50.64
C ALA A 7 -13.42 11.63 -49.49
N PRO A 8 -13.10 12.38 -48.45
CA PRO A 8 -12.35 11.89 -47.30
C PRO A 8 -13.18 10.89 -46.48
N THR A 9 -12.67 9.67 -46.38
CA THR A 9 -13.22 8.63 -45.51
C THR A 9 -13.00 9.01 -44.06
N ALA A 10 -14.05 9.37 -43.36
CA ALA A 10 -14.01 9.57 -41.92
C ALA A 10 -13.72 8.21 -41.25
N SER A 11 -12.53 8.02 -40.75
CA SER A 11 -12.19 6.87 -39.91
C SER A 11 -12.73 7.06 -38.50
N THR A 12 -13.83 6.38 -38.18
CA THR A 12 -14.34 6.26 -36.79
C THR A 12 -13.47 5.25 -36.07
N SER A 13 -12.30 5.71 -35.55
CA SER A 13 -11.46 4.95 -34.65
C SER A 13 -12.09 4.93 -33.26
N THR A 14 -12.62 3.79 -32.82
CA THR A 14 -13.11 3.54 -31.46
C THR A 14 -12.00 3.14 -30.51
N ALA A 15 -10.72 3.34 -30.88
CA ALA A 15 -9.61 3.10 -29.99
C ALA A 15 -9.68 4.03 -28.76
N PRO A 16 -9.61 3.49 -27.52
CA PRO A 16 -9.65 4.33 -26.33
C PRO A 16 -8.45 5.27 -26.37
N THR A 17 -8.71 6.56 -26.37
CA THR A 17 -7.65 7.57 -26.34
C THR A 17 -6.83 7.44 -25.07
N ALA A 18 -5.54 7.76 -25.11
CA ALA A 18 -4.64 7.72 -23.95
C ALA A 18 -5.26 8.48 -22.74
N ARG A 19 -6.06 9.51 -23.00
CA ARG A 19 -6.80 10.29 -21.99
C ARG A 19 -7.88 9.46 -21.27
N THR A 20 -8.58 8.58 -22.00
CA THR A 20 -9.64 7.72 -21.43
C THR A 20 -9.05 6.59 -20.59
N VAL A 21 -7.91 6.04 -21.02
CA VAL A 21 -7.15 5.05 -20.24
C VAL A 21 -6.61 5.70 -18.98
N TRP A 22 -6.02 6.89 -19.08
CA TRP A 22 -5.50 7.65 -17.93
C TRP A 22 -6.58 7.99 -16.91
N THR A 23 -7.77 8.42 -17.33
CA THR A 23 -8.87 8.72 -16.39
C THR A 23 -9.39 7.48 -15.67
N ARG A 24 -9.35 6.31 -16.28
CA ARG A 24 -9.74 5.03 -15.67
C ARG A 24 -8.66 4.44 -14.75
N THR A 25 -7.39 4.64 -15.06
CA THR A 25 -6.28 4.09 -14.27
C THR A 25 -5.81 5.02 -13.14
N ARG A 26 -6.05 6.33 -13.25
CA ARG A 26 -5.64 7.30 -12.22
C ARG A 26 -6.15 6.97 -10.82
N GLY A 27 -7.38 6.42 -10.70
CA GLY A 27 -7.96 5.99 -9.43
C GLY A 27 -7.19 4.82 -8.80
N ILE A 28 -6.79 3.85 -9.63
CA ILE A 28 -6.01 2.69 -9.19
C ILE A 28 -4.59 3.12 -8.78
N VAL A 29 -3.97 3.99 -9.57
CA VAL A 29 -2.64 4.55 -9.26
C VAL A 29 -2.69 5.36 -7.97
N LEU A 30 -3.70 6.21 -7.79
CA LEU A 30 -3.88 6.99 -6.56
C LEU A 30 -4.11 6.11 -5.34
N ALA A 31 -4.93 5.05 -5.46
CA ALA A 31 -5.14 4.08 -4.40
C ALA A 31 -3.83 3.33 -4.05
N ALA A 32 -3.04 2.92 -5.05
CA ALA A 32 -1.75 2.26 -4.84
C ALA A 32 -0.74 3.20 -4.14
N VAL A 33 -0.68 4.47 -4.55
CA VAL A 33 0.19 5.48 -3.91
C VAL A 33 -0.25 5.74 -2.46
N LEU A 34 -1.55 5.85 -2.18
CA LEU A 34 -2.07 6.02 -0.82
C LEU A 34 -1.77 4.80 0.06
N LEU A 35 -1.94 3.57 -0.46
CA LEU A 35 -1.58 2.35 0.26
C LEU A 35 -0.08 2.28 0.55
N LEU A 36 0.77 2.64 -0.42
CA LEU A 36 2.20 2.69 -0.23
C LEU A 36 2.60 3.74 0.82
N ALA A 37 2.02 4.94 0.74
CA ALA A 37 2.23 6.00 1.72
C ALA A 37 1.78 5.59 3.13
N ALA A 38 0.61 4.92 3.25
CA ALA A 38 0.13 4.38 4.51
C ALA A 38 1.06 3.28 5.04
N ALA A 39 1.54 2.37 4.18
CA ALA A 39 2.49 1.33 4.57
C ALA A 39 3.81 1.92 5.06
N VAL A 40 4.34 2.94 4.38
CA VAL A 40 5.56 3.66 4.79
C VAL A 40 5.33 4.40 6.12
N ALA A 41 4.18 5.07 6.28
CA ALA A 41 3.84 5.75 7.53
C ALA A 41 3.72 4.76 8.71
N ILE A 42 3.04 3.63 8.51
CA ILE A 42 2.93 2.56 9.51
C ILE A 42 4.32 1.96 9.82
N ALA A 43 5.17 1.75 8.82
CA ALA A 43 6.53 1.27 9.02
C ALA A 43 7.38 2.28 9.79
N ALA A 44 7.25 3.58 9.52
CA ALA A 44 7.94 4.65 10.23
C ALA A 44 7.50 4.72 11.71
N VAL A 45 6.18 4.68 11.98
CA VAL A 45 5.63 4.65 13.36
C VAL A 45 6.14 3.41 14.11
N ARG A 46 6.05 2.22 13.50
CA ARG A 46 6.55 0.99 14.10
C ARG A 46 8.07 0.96 14.31
N SER A 47 8.84 1.64 13.45
CA SER A 47 10.28 1.77 13.66
C SER A 47 10.62 2.65 14.85
N THR A 48 9.79 3.66 15.13
CA THR A 48 9.93 4.54 16.31
C THR A 48 9.60 3.79 17.60
N GLU A 49 8.56 2.94 17.60
CA GLU A 49 8.24 2.07 18.75
C GLU A 49 9.37 1.08 19.08
N ARG A 50 10.05 0.54 18.06
CA ARG A 50 11.23 -0.34 18.26
C ARG A 50 12.43 0.39 18.87
N HIS A 51 12.53 1.70 18.77
CA HIS A 51 13.59 2.49 19.41
C HIS A 51 13.33 2.75 20.90
N GLY A 52 12.09 2.59 21.37
CA GLY A 52 11.70 2.67 22.77
C GLY A 52 11.99 1.40 23.59
N GLN A 53 12.09 0.23 22.92
CA GLN A 53 12.28 -1.05 23.60
C GLN A 53 13.66 -1.13 24.29
N LEU A 54 13.66 -1.48 25.59
CA LEU A 54 14.83 -1.47 26.46
C LEU A 54 15.54 -0.11 26.53
N GLY A 55 14.90 0.96 26.09
CA GLY A 55 15.46 2.30 26.18
C GLY A 55 15.41 2.83 27.62
N PRO A 56 16.55 3.21 28.25
CA PRO A 56 16.57 3.70 29.63
C PRO A 56 15.95 5.10 29.79
N ARG A 57 15.51 5.74 28.70
CA ARG A 57 14.75 7.00 28.70
C ARG A 57 13.28 6.80 28.36
N SER A 58 12.89 5.62 27.87
CA SER A 58 11.52 5.31 27.43
C SER A 58 10.65 4.97 28.64
N ALA A 59 9.51 5.67 28.76
CA ALA A 59 8.46 5.39 29.72
C ALA A 59 7.44 4.34 29.24
N ASP A 60 7.59 3.86 27.97
CA ASP A 60 6.72 2.85 27.40
C ASP A 60 6.73 1.55 28.22
N PRO A 61 5.70 0.69 28.15
CA PRO A 61 5.66 -0.59 28.86
C PRO A 61 6.92 -1.42 28.66
N TYR A 62 7.44 -1.50 27.44
CA TYR A 62 8.67 -2.22 27.06
C TYR A 62 9.95 -1.36 27.14
N GLY A 63 9.87 -0.13 27.62
CA GLY A 63 11.01 0.70 27.97
C GLY A 63 11.65 0.25 29.29
N SER A 64 12.76 0.89 29.67
CA SER A 64 13.51 0.55 30.91
C SER A 64 13.83 1.78 31.75
N ARG A 65 13.02 2.84 31.66
CA ARG A 65 13.24 4.08 32.42
C ARG A 65 13.18 3.86 33.93
N ALA A 66 12.27 3.00 34.38
CA ALA A 66 12.14 2.71 35.82
C ALA A 66 13.40 2.05 36.40
N VAL A 67 13.98 1.08 35.66
CA VAL A 67 15.26 0.47 36.07
C VAL A 67 16.39 1.49 36.14
N ALA A 68 16.51 2.33 35.08
CA ALA A 68 17.55 3.34 35.01
C ALA A 68 17.43 4.37 36.15
N GLN A 69 16.22 4.76 36.51
CA GLN A 69 15.95 5.70 37.58
C GLN A 69 16.29 5.08 38.98
N LEU A 70 15.84 3.86 39.23
CA LEU A 70 16.16 3.15 40.49
C LEU A 70 17.68 2.87 40.66
N LEU A 71 18.41 2.68 39.57
CA LEU A 71 19.87 2.58 39.58
C LEU A 71 20.53 3.92 39.90
N ALA A 72 20.03 5.02 39.31
CA ALA A 72 20.51 6.38 39.62
C ALA A 72 20.28 6.74 41.11
N ASP A 73 19.10 6.41 41.68
CA ASP A 73 18.78 6.61 43.08
C ASP A 73 19.72 5.82 44.04
N ARG A 74 20.39 4.79 43.53
CA ARG A 74 21.41 3.99 44.21
C ARG A 74 22.85 4.44 43.95
N GLY A 75 23.01 5.57 43.25
CA GLY A 75 24.33 6.13 42.94
C GLY A 75 25.04 5.50 41.74
N VAL A 76 24.34 4.67 40.92
CA VAL A 76 24.90 4.10 39.69
C VAL A 76 24.81 5.10 38.55
N THR A 77 25.95 5.49 37.99
CA THR A 77 26.00 6.41 36.87
C THR A 77 25.70 5.66 35.58
N THR A 78 24.58 5.98 34.90
CA THR A 78 24.16 5.34 33.67
C THR A 78 24.54 6.15 32.43
N ARG A 79 25.31 5.58 31.50
CA ARG A 79 25.64 6.17 30.19
C ARG A 79 25.07 5.33 29.06
N VAL A 80 24.25 5.94 28.22
CA VAL A 80 23.69 5.29 27.04
C VAL A 80 24.64 5.49 25.86
N VAL A 81 24.95 4.39 25.16
CA VAL A 81 25.79 4.37 23.96
C VAL A 81 25.10 3.58 22.87
N THR A 82 25.24 4.03 21.62
CA THR A 82 24.63 3.39 20.45
C THR A 82 25.67 2.85 19.46
N SER A 83 26.95 3.15 19.68
CA SER A 83 28.04 2.70 18.82
C SER A 83 28.96 1.70 19.54
N LEU A 84 29.46 0.72 18.80
CA LEU A 84 30.40 -0.28 19.28
C LEU A 84 31.68 0.37 19.82
N ARG A 85 32.20 1.40 19.15
CA ARG A 85 33.40 2.14 19.59
C ARG A 85 33.19 2.70 20.99
N ALA A 86 32.05 3.38 21.25
CA ALA A 86 31.74 3.95 22.55
C ALA A 86 31.57 2.87 23.62
N ALA A 87 30.93 1.75 23.30
CA ALA A 87 30.78 0.61 24.20
C ALA A 87 32.14 0.00 24.61
N ARG A 88 33.03 -0.19 23.65
CA ARG A 88 34.39 -0.75 23.88
C ARG A 88 35.26 0.20 24.73
N THR A 89 35.24 1.48 24.42
CA THR A 89 36.03 2.50 25.16
C THR A 89 35.59 2.63 26.62
N ALA A 90 34.29 2.36 26.88
CA ALA A 90 33.72 2.48 28.22
C ALA A 90 33.80 1.19 29.05
N ALA A 91 34.25 0.07 28.45
CA ALA A 91 34.44 -1.18 29.16
C ALA A 91 35.65 -1.08 30.12
N GLY A 92 35.44 -1.40 31.41
CA GLY A 92 36.49 -1.31 32.44
C GLY A 92 36.08 -2.05 33.71
N PRO A 93 36.99 -2.17 34.69
CA PRO A 93 36.78 -2.97 35.91
C PRO A 93 35.60 -2.46 36.76
N ASP A 94 35.38 -1.15 36.79
CA ASP A 94 34.30 -0.50 37.52
C ASP A 94 33.04 -0.31 36.73
N THR A 95 32.91 -1.01 35.58
CA THR A 95 31.80 -0.84 34.63
C THR A 95 31.01 -2.14 34.48
N THR A 96 29.68 -2.00 34.52
CA THR A 96 28.74 -2.98 33.97
C THR A 96 28.38 -2.56 32.55
N LEU A 97 28.68 -3.39 31.55
CA LEU A 97 28.24 -3.18 30.18
C LEU A 97 26.99 -4.02 29.91
N LEU A 98 25.85 -3.36 29.74
CA LEU A 98 24.61 -4.00 29.30
C LEU A 98 24.51 -3.95 27.77
N VAL A 99 24.45 -5.09 27.13
CA VAL A 99 24.17 -5.23 25.67
C VAL A 99 22.70 -5.62 25.52
N ALA A 100 21.86 -4.65 25.20
CA ALA A 100 20.41 -4.82 25.22
C ALA A 100 19.87 -5.73 24.11
N VAL A 101 20.48 -5.72 22.92
CA VAL A 101 20.08 -6.56 21.78
C VAL A 101 21.32 -7.10 21.08
N PRO A 102 21.97 -8.16 21.62
CA PRO A 102 23.23 -8.70 21.10
C PRO A 102 23.15 -9.18 19.64
N ASP A 103 21.99 -9.69 19.23
CA ASP A 103 21.76 -10.24 17.90
C ASP A 103 21.73 -9.19 16.77
N ARG A 104 21.67 -7.89 17.12
CA ARG A 104 21.83 -6.80 16.15
C ARG A 104 23.27 -6.55 15.73
N LEU A 105 24.23 -7.08 16.49
CA LEU A 105 25.63 -6.96 16.17
C LEU A 105 26.03 -7.94 15.09
N THR A 106 26.83 -7.49 14.14
CA THR A 106 27.47 -8.39 13.16
C THR A 106 28.47 -9.32 13.83
N LYS A 107 28.85 -10.42 13.17
CA LYS A 107 29.84 -11.37 13.69
C LYS A 107 31.15 -10.70 14.04
N GLY A 108 31.60 -9.74 13.21
CA GLY A 108 32.82 -8.96 13.46
C GLY A 108 32.69 -8.09 14.70
N GLN A 109 31.56 -7.37 14.84
CA GLN A 109 31.26 -6.53 16.01
C GLN A 109 31.16 -7.34 17.30
N GLN A 110 30.54 -8.52 17.28
CA GLN A 110 30.47 -9.43 18.44
C GLN A 110 31.87 -9.87 18.89
N SER A 111 32.72 -10.28 17.95
CA SER A 111 34.10 -10.68 18.25
C SER A 111 34.95 -9.52 18.75
N GLU A 112 34.75 -8.32 18.23
CA GLU A 112 35.41 -7.09 18.66
C GLU A 112 34.99 -6.66 20.06
N LEU A 113 33.68 -6.74 20.35
CA LEU A 113 33.14 -6.44 21.68
C LEU A 113 33.70 -7.42 22.72
N HIS A 114 33.66 -8.73 22.41
CA HIS A 114 34.21 -9.76 23.30
C HIS A 114 35.68 -9.52 23.59
N ARG A 115 36.50 -9.21 22.56
CA ARG A 115 37.95 -8.92 22.75
C ARG A 115 38.21 -7.70 23.65
N ALA A 116 37.28 -6.75 23.67
CA ALA A 116 37.36 -5.57 24.53
C ALA A 116 36.88 -5.85 25.96
N THR A 117 35.85 -6.67 26.15
CA THR A 117 35.21 -6.91 27.44
C THR A 117 35.88 -8.02 28.23
N ALA A 118 36.40 -9.08 27.56
CA ALA A 118 37.02 -10.21 28.23
C ALA A 118 38.24 -9.84 29.15
N PRO A 119 39.15 -8.92 28.77
CA PRO A 119 40.25 -8.50 29.64
C PRO A 119 39.85 -7.31 30.55
N SER A 120 38.66 -6.75 30.46
CA SER A 120 38.31 -5.46 31.10
C SER A 120 38.18 -5.54 32.64
N GLY A 121 37.98 -6.73 33.21
CA GLY A 121 37.72 -6.91 34.63
C GLY A 121 36.30 -6.48 35.07
N GLY A 122 35.51 -5.90 34.17
CA GLY A 122 34.13 -5.48 34.41
C GLY A 122 33.09 -6.59 34.24
N ARG A 123 31.83 -6.23 34.40
CA ARG A 123 30.72 -7.15 34.15
C ARG A 123 30.10 -6.84 32.77
N THR A 124 29.84 -7.90 32.02
CA THR A 124 29.05 -7.79 30.76
C THR A 124 27.72 -8.52 30.93
N VAL A 125 26.62 -7.86 30.65
CA VAL A 125 25.25 -8.42 30.71
C VAL A 125 24.69 -8.49 29.29
N LEU A 126 24.42 -9.71 28.80
CA LEU A 126 23.86 -9.99 27.48
C LEU A 126 22.37 -10.33 27.64
N VAL A 127 21.48 -9.62 26.96
CA VAL A 127 20.04 -9.82 27.09
C VAL A 127 19.48 -10.53 25.85
N GLY A 128 18.88 -11.70 26.03
CA GLY A 128 18.22 -12.45 24.98
C GLY A 128 19.17 -12.87 23.84
N ALA A 129 20.43 -13.12 24.16
CA ALA A 129 21.42 -13.52 23.14
C ALA A 129 21.08 -14.89 22.57
N SER A 130 20.79 -14.97 21.26
CA SER A 130 20.52 -16.24 20.57
C SER A 130 21.81 -17.02 20.25
N GLY A 131 21.66 -18.22 19.68
CA GLY A 131 22.79 -19.04 19.24
C GLY A 131 23.73 -18.34 18.25
N TRP A 132 23.27 -17.28 17.58
CA TRP A 132 24.10 -16.50 16.65
C TRP A 132 25.11 -15.61 17.36
N SER A 133 24.79 -15.12 18.53
CA SER A 133 25.58 -14.12 19.24
C SER A 133 26.24 -14.67 20.50
N VAL A 134 25.56 -15.54 21.25
CA VAL A 134 26.03 -15.98 22.57
C VAL A 134 27.37 -16.68 22.51
N GLY A 135 27.60 -17.58 21.56
CA GLY A 135 28.86 -18.34 21.44
C GLY A 135 30.09 -17.46 21.14
N ARG A 136 29.88 -16.24 20.56
CA ARG A 136 30.98 -15.30 20.31
C ARG A 136 31.17 -14.30 21.45
N LEU A 137 30.09 -13.89 22.10
CA LEU A 137 30.12 -12.90 23.17
C LEU A 137 30.44 -13.55 24.55
N ALA A 138 30.07 -14.83 24.73
CA ALA A 138 30.31 -15.64 25.90
C ALA A 138 30.83 -17.04 25.46
N PRO A 139 32.10 -17.18 25.10
CA PRO A 139 32.66 -18.47 24.68
C PRO A 139 32.44 -19.58 25.71
N GLY A 140 32.04 -20.77 25.25
CA GLY A 140 31.67 -21.90 26.09
C GLY A 140 30.21 -21.92 26.52
N VAL A 141 29.40 -20.93 26.05
CA VAL A 141 27.96 -20.92 26.22
C VAL A 141 27.27 -21.17 24.88
N SER A 142 26.21 -21.98 24.90
CA SER A 142 25.36 -22.26 23.75
C SER A 142 23.92 -22.03 24.11
N ALA A 143 23.15 -21.47 23.17
CA ALA A 143 21.71 -21.31 23.32
C ALA A 143 20.98 -22.54 22.78
N ASP A 144 19.97 -22.97 23.49
CA ASP A 144 19.02 -23.99 23.03
C ASP A 144 18.10 -23.40 21.98
N PRO A 145 17.73 -24.12 20.91
CA PRO A 145 16.83 -23.60 19.88
C PRO A 145 15.38 -23.40 20.34
N ALA A 146 14.98 -24.02 21.46
CA ALA A 146 13.64 -23.87 22.02
C ALA A 146 13.68 -22.95 23.24
N ASP A 147 12.75 -22.02 23.30
CA ASP A 147 12.58 -21.10 24.42
C ASP A 147 11.93 -21.79 25.64
N SER A 148 12.03 -21.12 26.80
CA SER A 148 11.33 -21.51 28.00
C SER A 148 9.82 -21.39 27.83
N LEU A 149 9.07 -22.39 28.30
CA LEU A 149 7.59 -22.39 28.26
C LEU A 149 6.98 -21.41 29.27
N GLY A 150 7.70 -21.01 30.30
CA GLY A 150 7.24 -20.09 31.34
C GLY A 150 8.18 -18.94 31.54
N SER A 151 7.64 -17.73 31.78
CA SER A 151 8.45 -16.54 32.07
C SER A 151 8.97 -16.55 33.50
N ALA A 152 8.13 -16.91 34.46
CA ALA A 152 8.39 -16.90 35.89
C ALA A 152 9.14 -18.17 36.34
N LEU A 153 10.38 -18.03 36.77
CA LEU A 153 11.21 -19.15 37.19
C LEU A 153 11.78 -18.89 38.60
N ALA A 154 12.07 -19.98 39.33
CA ALA A 154 12.76 -19.93 40.61
C ALA A 154 14.28 -20.01 40.40
N PRO A 155 15.10 -19.38 41.26
CA PRO A 155 16.57 -19.27 41.05
C PRO A 155 17.29 -20.59 40.99
N ALA A 156 16.98 -21.54 41.89
CA ALA A 156 17.58 -22.88 42.01
C ALA A 156 19.12 -22.91 41.84
N CYS A 157 19.84 -21.90 42.37
CA CYS A 157 21.29 -21.77 42.27
C CYS A 157 21.87 -21.06 43.53
N ALA A 158 23.20 -21.01 43.64
CA ALA A 158 23.89 -20.38 44.75
C ALA A 158 24.20 -18.89 44.53
N LEU A 159 23.98 -18.36 43.34
CA LEU A 159 24.26 -16.95 42.98
C LEU A 159 23.50 -16.00 43.91
N PRO A 160 24.20 -15.11 44.67
CA PRO A 160 23.58 -14.27 45.68
C PRO A 160 22.50 -13.35 45.11
N GLU A 161 22.71 -12.77 43.94
CA GLU A 161 21.76 -11.89 43.26
C GLU A 161 20.44 -12.62 42.93
N ALA A 162 20.53 -13.87 42.45
CA ALA A 162 19.39 -14.69 42.12
C ALA A 162 18.62 -15.12 43.38
N ARG A 163 19.36 -15.54 44.44
CA ARG A 163 18.75 -15.91 45.74
C ARG A 163 17.99 -14.77 46.42
N ARG A 164 18.57 -13.55 46.38
CA ARG A 164 17.91 -12.37 46.94
C ARG A 164 16.70 -11.92 46.14
N ALA A 165 16.72 -12.13 44.86
CA ALA A 165 15.60 -11.79 43.98
C ALA A 165 14.44 -12.81 44.11
N GLY A 166 14.74 -14.06 44.40
CA GLY A 166 13.71 -15.08 44.40
C GLY A 166 13.21 -15.37 42.98
N SER A 167 11.93 -15.68 42.84
CA SER A 167 11.32 -15.90 41.50
C SER A 167 11.34 -14.63 40.68
N ALA A 168 11.72 -14.74 39.38
CA ALA A 168 11.80 -13.63 38.46
C ALA A 168 11.38 -14.07 37.05
N ASP A 169 11.03 -13.11 36.19
CA ASP A 169 10.64 -13.32 34.81
C ASP A 169 11.88 -13.40 33.91
N THR A 170 12.65 -14.48 34.07
CA THR A 170 13.88 -14.75 33.31
C THR A 170 13.66 -15.71 32.14
N GLY A 171 12.46 -16.26 32.00
CA GLY A 171 12.09 -17.19 30.94
C GLY A 171 12.25 -16.59 29.55
N GLY A 172 12.72 -17.36 28.60
CA GLY A 172 13.06 -16.97 27.23
C GLY A 172 14.10 -17.94 26.70
N VAL A 173 15.18 -17.44 26.10
CA VAL A 173 16.28 -18.27 25.61
C VAL A 173 16.89 -19.07 26.76
N ARG A 174 17.09 -20.37 26.51
CA ARG A 174 17.72 -21.29 27.45
C ARG A 174 19.16 -21.54 27.03
N TYR A 175 20.02 -21.69 28.02
CA TYR A 175 21.47 -21.81 27.80
C TYR A 175 22.05 -23.06 28.41
N THR A 176 23.09 -23.59 27.76
CA THR A 176 24.01 -24.58 28.30
C THR A 176 25.42 -24.03 28.33
N THR A 177 26.27 -24.58 29.19
CA THR A 177 27.67 -24.19 29.25
C THR A 177 28.57 -25.41 29.49
N THR A 178 29.73 -25.39 28.90
CA THR A 178 30.80 -26.38 29.15
C THR A 178 31.73 -25.93 30.30
N ARG A 179 31.51 -24.73 30.84
CA ARG A 179 32.32 -24.15 31.92
C ARG A 179 31.85 -24.68 33.28
N LEU A 180 32.71 -25.29 34.02
CA LEU A 180 32.44 -25.85 35.35
C LEU A 180 32.33 -24.79 36.45
N ASP A 181 32.92 -23.61 36.22
CA ASP A 181 32.96 -22.47 37.13
C ASP A 181 31.75 -21.49 36.91
N ALA A 182 30.86 -21.86 36.03
CA ALA A 182 29.66 -21.01 35.73
C ALA A 182 28.52 -21.28 36.72
N ASP A 183 27.83 -20.21 37.12
CA ASP A 183 26.57 -20.29 37.87
C ASP A 183 25.39 -20.43 36.91
N SER A 184 24.64 -21.52 37.03
CA SER A 184 23.44 -21.80 36.22
C SER A 184 22.21 -21.59 37.09
N CYS A 185 21.40 -20.57 36.73
CA CYS A 185 20.26 -20.13 37.52
C CYS A 185 18.96 -20.11 36.69
N TYR A 186 17.80 -20.13 37.37
CA TYR A 186 16.46 -20.08 36.80
C TYR A 186 16.25 -21.18 35.74
N PRO A 187 16.30 -22.46 36.16
CA PRO A 187 16.23 -23.55 35.22
C PRO A 187 14.82 -23.70 34.60
N SER A 188 14.78 -23.92 33.28
CA SER A 188 13.63 -24.37 32.53
C SER A 188 14.00 -25.63 31.75
N ALA A 189 13.32 -26.75 32.00
CA ALA A 189 13.65 -28.07 31.44
C ALA A 189 15.15 -28.42 31.59
N ARG A 190 15.74 -28.19 32.79
CA ARG A 190 17.13 -28.41 33.16
C ARG A 190 18.16 -27.49 32.50
N LEU A 191 17.76 -26.56 31.66
CA LEU A 191 18.60 -25.55 31.04
C LEU A 191 18.43 -24.22 31.77
N ALA A 192 19.54 -23.49 31.96
CA ALA A 192 19.47 -22.19 32.64
C ALA A 192 18.94 -21.10 31.73
N THR A 193 18.14 -20.17 32.29
CA THR A 193 17.78 -18.94 31.60
C THR A 193 18.61 -17.74 32.05
N LEU A 194 19.41 -17.92 33.08
CA LEU A 194 20.45 -17.00 33.51
C LEU A 194 21.75 -17.79 33.76
N LEU A 195 22.83 -17.44 33.06
CA LEU A 195 24.15 -17.95 33.29
C LEU A 195 25.10 -16.83 33.69
N ARG A 196 25.93 -17.03 34.72
CA ARG A 196 27.07 -16.19 35.00
C ARG A 196 28.34 -16.96 34.74
N VAL A 197 29.19 -16.45 33.87
CA VAL A 197 30.47 -17.05 33.49
C VAL A 197 31.58 -16.13 33.96
N PRO A 198 32.40 -16.56 34.95
CA PRO A 198 33.55 -15.79 35.41
C PRO A 198 34.60 -15.63 34.31
N ALA A 199 35.25 -14.49 34.23
CA ALA A 199 36.37 -14.21 33.36
C ALA A 199 37.71 -14.29 34.15
N ALA A 200 38.76 -14.70 33.49
CA ALA A 200 40.08 -14.76 34.08
C ALA A 200 40.64 -13.41 34.55
N SER A 201 40.09 -12.31 34.01
CA SER A 201 40.41 -10.92 34.37
C SER A 201 39.80 -10.44 35.68
N GLY A 202 39.01 -11.25 36.38
CA GLY A 202 38.29 -10.89 37.60
C GLY A 202 36.89 -10.30 37.34
N GLY A 203 36.52 -10.11 36.07
CA GLY A 203 35.16 -9.76 35.67
C GLY A 203 34.26 -10.96 35.44
N ASP A 204 33.07 -10.76 34.93
CA ASP A 204 32.17 -11.84 34.56
C ASP A 204 31.25 -11.44 33.37
N THR A 205 30.71 -12.47 32.70
CA THR A 205 29.66 -12.30 31.71
C THR A 205 28.39 -12.96 32.21
N VAL A 206 27.31 -12.20 32.27
CA VAL A 206 25.97 -12.68 32.62
C VAL A 206 25.16 -12.76 31.34
N VAL A 207 24.58 -13.92 31.07
CA VAL A 207 23.67 -14.12 29.94
C VAL A 207 22.27 -14.30 30.49
N LEU A 208 21.35 -13.45 30.09
CA LEU A 208 19.95 -13.42 30.51
C LEU A 208 19.04 -13.81 29.35
N GLY A 209 18.13 -14.77 29.59
CA GLY A 209 17.28 -15.37 28.54
C GLY A 209 16.21 -14.45 27.99
N ALA A 210 15.73 -13.50 28.80
CA ALA A 210 14.67 -12.58 28.40
C ALA A 210 14.90 -11.16 28.95
N PRO A 211 14.39 -10.14 28.28
CA PRO A 211 14.47 -8.74 28.72
C PRO A 211 13.44 -8.37 29.79
N ASP A 212 12.51 -9.27 30.15
CA ASP A 212 11.31 -8.97 30.93
C ASP A 212 11.61 -8.29 32.27
N ILE A 213 12.69 -8.67 32.96
CA ILE A 213 13.11 -8.03 34.22
C ILE A 213 13.53 -6.56 34.05
N LEU A 214 13.71 -6.08 32.82
CA LEU A 214 14.11 -4.71 32.51
C LEU A 214 12.96 -3.85 32.03
N TYR A 215 11.79 -4.45 31.75
CA TYR A 215 10.62 -3.72 31.24
C TYR A 215 9.88 -2.96 32.34
N ASN A 216 9.42 -1.76 32.02
CA ASN A 216 8.68 -0.91 32.95
C ASN A 216 7.42 -1.59 33.49
N ASP A 217 6.65 -2.30 32.63
CA ASP A 217 5.40 -2.99 32.98
C ASP A 217 5.60 -4.30 33.73
N ARG A 218 6.83 -4.79 33.83
CA ARG A 218 7.19 -6.03 34.50
C ARG A 218 8.03 -5.83 35.76
N LEU A 219 8.58 -4.65 35.96
CA LEU A 219 9.56 -4.38 37.00
C LEU A 219 9.00 -4.57 38.41
N ASP A 220 7.72 -4.28 38.64
CA ASP A 220 7.01 -4.45 39.91
C ASP A 220 6.61 -5.92 40.19
N LYS A 221 6.81 -6.81 39.23
CA LYS A 221 6.43 -8.20 39.39
C LYS A 221 7.55 -9.01 40.01
N ARG A 222 7.18 -9.91 40.93
CA ARG A 222 8.13 -10.87 41.55
C ARG A 222 9.44 -10.22 41.99
N GLY A 223 10.57 -10.87 41.76
CA GLY A 223 11.90 -10.36 42.05
C GLY A 223 12.56 -9.60 40.89
N ASN A 224 11.80 -9.19 39.87
CA ASN A 224 12.36 -8.57 38.65
C ASN A 224 13.21 -7.34 38.96
N ALA A 225 12.68 -6.39 39.75
CA ALA A 225 13.44 -5.20 40.15
C ALA A 225 14.68 -5.55 40.96
N SER A 226 14.57 -6.50 41.90
CA SER A 226 15.71 -6.93 42.72
C SER A 226 16.81 -7.53 41.87
N LEU A 227 16.47 -8.42 40.91
CA LEU A 227 17.43 -9.06 40.04
C LEU A 227 18.09 -8.06 39.10
N ALA A 228 17.28 -7.22 38.42
CA ALA A 228 17.76 -6.18 37.49
C ALA A 228 18.76 -5.23 38.18
N LEU A 229 18.38 -4.70 39.35
CA LEU A 229 19.22 -3.76 40.09
C LEU A 229 20.52 -4.37 40.60
N GLN A 230 20.51 -5.64 41.01
CA GLN A 230 21.72 -6.34 41.44
C GLN A 230 22.66 -6.70 40.31
N LEU A 231 22.11 -7.13 39.17
CA LEU A 231 22.91 -7.44 37.99
C LEU A 231 23.54 -6.19 37.39
N LEU A 232 22.75 -5.14 37.17
CA LEU A 232 23.20 -3.90 36.51
C LEU A 232 23.92 -2.93 37.45
N GLY A 233 23.56 -2.91 38.72
CA GLY A 233 24.17 -2.08 39.74
C GLY A 233 25.33 -2.72 40.51
N SER A 234 25.94 -3.78 39.97
CA SER A 234 27.09 -4.46 40.59
C SER A 234 28.38 -3.63 40.53
N ARG A 235 28.44 -2.62 39.70
CA ARG A 235 29.53 -1.66 39.52
C ARG A 235 29.01 -0.24 39.58
N PRO A 236 29.84 0.76 39.92
CA PRO A 236 29.40 2.17 40.02
C PRO A 236 29.00 2.79 38.66
N HIS A 237 29.49 2.24 37.56
CA HIS A 237 29.18 2.73 36.21
C HIS A 237 28.42 1.69 35.40
N LEU A 238 27.30 2.10 34.83
CA LEU A 238 26.52 1.28 33.89
C LEU A 238 26.62 1.91 32.48
N VAL A 239 27.15 1.15 31.55
CA VAL A 239 27.11 1.46 30.13
C VAL A 239 25.97 0.69 29.49
N TRP A 240 24.94 1.42 29.05
CA TRP A 240 23.77 0.85 28.41
C TRP A 240 23.95 0.90 26.90
N TYR A 241 24.36 -0.21 26.31
CA TYR A 241 24.60 -0.30 24.87
C TYR A 241 23.34 -0.78 24.14
N LEU A 242 22.80 0.12 23.30
CA LEU A 242 21.69 -0.11 22.38
C LEU A 242 22.23 -0.11 20.95
N PRO A 243 22.59 -1.27 20.36
CA PRO A 243 23.15 -1.32 19.01
C PRO A 243 22.24 -0.64 17.99
N SER A 244 22.78 0.32 17.25
CA SER A 244 22.09 1.02 16.17
C SER A 244 22.39 0.36 14.82
N LEU A 245 21.41 0.32 13.93
CA LEU A 245 21.62 -0.14 12.54
C LEU A 245 22.57 0.77 11.76
N SER A 246 22.77 2.01 12.21
CA SER A 246 23.72 2.96 11.62
C SER A 246 25.16 2.78 12.10
N ASP A 247 25.41 1.92 13.09
CA ASP A 247 26.74 1.60 13.62
C ASP A 247 27.46 0.50 12.83
N THR A 248 26.99 0.20 11.62
CA THR A 248 27.67 -0.71 10.73
C THR A 248 28.95 -0.06 10.26
N PRO A 249 30.17 -0.64 10.49
CA PRO A 249 31.39 -0.10 9.94
C PRO A 249 31.27 -0.07 8.42
N ALA A 250 31.36 1.08 7.82
CA ALA A 250 31.66 1.18 6.40
C ALA A 250 33.06 0.62 6.20
N ALA A 251 33.17 -0.57 5.66
CA ALA A 251 34.38 -1.28 5.27
C ALA A 251 34.90 -2.35 6.23
N ALA A 252 34.49 -3.55 5.95
CA ALA A 252 35.36 -4.71 5.77
C ALA A 252 34.53 -5.87 5.22
N GLY A 253 34.39 -5.98 3.91
CA GLY A 253 34.33 -7.27 3.23
C GLY A 253 33.07 -8.15 3.36
N ASP A 254 31.95 -7.64 3.86
CA ASP A 254 30.64 -8.24 3.63
C ASP A 254 29.75 -7.14 3.04
N ASP A 255 29.86 -6.95 1.73
CA ASP A 255 28.91 -6.21 0.94
C ASP A 255 27.55 -6.91 1.02
N LYS A 256 26.87 -6.74 2.16
CA LYS A 256 25.45 -7.06 2.22
C LYS A 256 24.77 -6.00 1.37
N SER A 257 24.50 -6.37 0.12
CA SER A 257 23.65 -5.64 -0.77
C SER A 257 22.34 -5.29 -0.04
N PHE A 258 21.77 -4.13 -0.35
CA PHE A 258 20.41 -3.77 0.11
C PHE A 258 19.43 -4.96 -0.04
N PHE A 259 19.66 -5.82 -1.01
CA PHE A 259 18.88 -7.03 -1.26
C PHE A 259 19.05 -8.13 -0.20
N ASP A 260 20.17 -8.19 0.53
CA ASP A 260 20.40 -9.16 1.62
C ASP A 260 19.65 -8.78 2.91
N LEU A 261 19.21 -7.52 3.01
CA LEU A 261 18.35 -7.01 4.09
C LEU A 261 16.87 -7.33 3.87
N ILE A 262 16.53 -7.77 2.65
CA ILE A 262 15.15 -8.16 2.30
C ILE A 262 14.94 -9.59 2.79
N PRO A 263 13.92 -9.85 3.63
CA PRO A 263 13.59 -11.21 4.04
C PRO A 263 13.45 -12.13 2.83
N SER A 264 14.00 -13.34 2.89
CA SER A 264 14.11 -14.28 1.76
C SER A 264 12.77 -14.61 1.07
N GLY A 265 11.64 -14.38 1.73
CA GLY A 265 10.30 -14.53 1.15
C GLY A 265 9.86 -13.36 0.25
N TRP A 266 10.45 -12.18 0.38
CA TRP A 266 10.03 -10.99 -0.39
C TRP A 266 10.26 -11.08 -1.90
N PRO A 267 11.42 -11.58 -2.39
CA PRO A 267 11.63 -11.78 -3.82
C PRO A 267 10.61 -12.75 -4.43
N TRP A 268 10.26 -13.79 -3.71
CA TRP A 268 9.24 -14.74 -4.15
C TRP A 268 7.84 -14.14 -4.17
N ALA A 269 7.50 -13.33 -3.16
CA ALA A 269 6.20 -12.64 -3.10
C ALA A 269 6.06 -11.60 -4.23
N THR A 270 7.11 -10.83 -4.52
CA THR A 270 7.12 -9.86 -5.63
C THR A 270 7.08 -10.56 -6.98
N LEU A 271 7.78 -11.68 -7.16
CA LEU A 271 7.71 -12.50 -8.37
C LEU A 271 6.30 -13.05 -8.59
N GLN A 272 5.64 -13.56 -7.54
CA GLN A 272 4.25 -14.05 -7.64
C GLN A 272 3.28 -12.93 -8.01
N LEU A 273 3.41 -11.74 -7.41
CA LEU A 273 2.60 -10.57 -7.77
C LEU A 273 2.83 -10.13 -9.21
N PHE A 274 4.07 -10.16 -9.69
CA PHE A 274 4.40 -9.86 -11.08
C PHE A 274 3.76 -10.87 -12.03
N ILE A 275 3.90 -12.18 -11.76
CA ILE A 275 3.28 -13.23 -12.55
C ILE A 275 1.75 -13.08 -12.56
N ALA A 276 1.14 -12.83 -11.40
CA ALA A 276 -0.30 -12.61 -11.29
C ALA A 276 -0.75 -11.37 -12.10
N ALA A 277 0.00 -10.28 -12.07
CA ALA A 277 -0.28 -9.07 -12.84
C ALA A 277 -0.17 -9.33 -14.37
N VAL A 278 0.86 -10.07 -14.79
CA VAL A 278 1.05 -10.46 -16.19
C VAL A 278 -0.10 -11.36 -16.66
N LEU A 279 -0.46 -12.38 -15.88
CA LEU A 279 -1.58 -13.27 -16.19
C LEU A 279 -2.92 -12.51 -16.24
N ALA A 280 -3.14 -11.57 -15.31
CA ALA A 280 -4.33 -10.71 -15.31
C ALA A 280 -4.36 -9.79 -16.55
N ALA A 281 -3.21 -9.26 -16.98
CA ALA A 281 -3.09 -8.45 -18.18
C ALA A 281 -3.38 -9.29 -19.44
N PHE A 282 -2.85 -10.51 -19.55
CA PHE A 282 -3.15 -11.45 -20.62
C PHE A 282 -4.63 -11.87 -20.63
N TRP A 283 -5.19 -12.17 -19.45
CA TRP A 283 -6.61 -12.53 -19.32
C TRP A 283 -7.52 -11.37 -19.73
N ARG A 284 -7.17 -10.15 -19.34
CA ARG A 284 -7.89 -8.93 -19.74
C ARG A 284 -7.72 -8.64 -21.23
N GLY A 285 -6.52 -8.86 -21.79
CA GLY A 285 -6.23 -8.70 -23.21
C GLY A 285 -6.99 -9.70 -24.09
N ARG A 286 -7.20 -10.93 -23.63
CA ARG A 286 -8.01 -11.94 -24.33
C ARG A 286 -9.50 -11.59 -24.45
N ARG A 287 -10.02 -10.72 -23.56
CA ARG A 287 -11.41 -10.23 -23.65
C ARG A 287 -11.63 -9.21 -24.75
N PHE A 288 -10.59 -8.59 -25.26
CA PHE A 288 -10.65 -7.80 -26.47
C PHE A 288 -10.22 -8.73 -27.61
N GLY A 289 -11.20 -9.51 -28.12
CA GLY A 289 -11.00 -10.23 -29.40
C GLY A 289 -10.57 -9.26 -30.50
N PRO A 290 -9.97 -9.72 -31.59
CA PRO A 290 -9.64 -8.86 -32.70
C PRO A 290 -10.90 -8.10 -33.08
N LEU A 291 -10.82 -6.76 -33.16
CA LEU A 291 -11.87 -5.92 -33.73
C LEU A 291 -11.95 -6.32 -35.21
N VAL A 292 -12.79 -7.28 -35.49
CA VAL A 292 -13.17 -7.60 -36.87
C VAL A 292 -14.10 -6.46 -37.28
N PRO A 293 -13.74 -5.58 -38.22
CA PRO A 293 -14.68 -4.64 -38.79
C PRO A 293 -15.74 -5.50 -39.50
N GLU A 294 -16.89 -5.62 -38.88
CA GLU A 294 -18.07 -6.23 -39.51
C GLU A 294 -18.44 -5.35 -40.68
N ARG A 295 -18.05 -5.75 -41.86
CA ARG A 295 -18.62 -5.21 -43.09
C ARG A 295 -20.05 -5.71 -43.14
N LEU A 296 -20.98 -4.86 -42.66
CA LEU A 296 -22.41 -5.12 -42.88
C LEU A 296 -22.67 -5.26 -44.35
N PRO A 297 -23.03 -6.47 -44.88
CA PRO A 297 -23.19 -6.69 -46.28
C PRO A 297 -24.50 -6.15 -46.83
N VAL A 298 -25.25 -5.37 -46.04
CA VAL A 298 -26.59 -4.88 -46.42
C VAL A 298 -26.55 -3.36 -46.50
N ALA A 299 -26.46 -2.86 -47.71
CA ALA A 299 -26.91 -1.49 -48.03
C ALA A 299 -28.43 -1.48 -47.88
N ILE A 300 -28.94 -1.05 -46.71
CA ILE A 300 -30.37 -0.83 -46.49
C ILE A 300 -30.80 0.29 -47.45
N ARG A 301 -31.64 -0.03 -48.43
CA ARG A 301 -32.17 0.97 -49.32
C ARG A 301 -32.96 2.00 -48.51
N ALA A 302 -32.83 3.29 -48.79
CA ALA A 302 -33.55 4.36 -48.09
C ALA A 302 -35.07 4.11 -48.05
N SER A 303 -35.61 3.44 -49.08
CA SER A 303 -37.01 3.03 -49.16
C SER A 303 -37.41 2.04 -48.05
N GLU A 304 -36.55 1.09 -47.67
CA GLU A 304 -36.89 0.09 -46.65
C GLU A 304 -36.95 0.74 -45.25
N THR A 305 -36.11 1.75 -45.02
CA THR A 305 -36.14 2.50 -43.75
C THR A 305 -37.40 3.36 -43.65
N ALA A 306 -37.85 3.97 -44.77
CA ALA A 306 -39.08 4.76 -44.83
C ALA A 306 -40.31 3.86 -44.61
N GLU A 307 -40.34 2.69 -45.28
CA GLU A 307 -41.43 1.73 -45.14
C GLU A 307 -41.52 1.14 -43.72
N GLY A 308 -40.38 0.84 -43.09
CA GLY A 308 -40.32 0.38 -41.70
C GLY A 308 -40.89 1.44 -40.73
N ARG A 309 -40.56 2.74 -40.93
CA ARG A 309 -41.15 3.86 -40.15
C ARG A 309 -42.64 3.99 -40.36
N ALA A 310 -43.07 3.90 -41.61
CA ALA A 310 -44.51 4.02 -41.92
C ALA A 310 -45.34 2.89 -41.26
N ARG A 311 -44.80 1.65 -41.24
CA ARG A 311 -45.43 0.53 -40.55
C ARG A 311 -45.49 0.74 -39.01
N LEU A 312 -44.44 1.28 -38.43
CA LEU A 312 -44.42 1.61 -36.99
C LEU A 312 -45.43 2.68 -36.63
N TYR A 313 -45.52 3.78 -37.37
CA TYR A 313 -46.51 4.83 -37.14
C TYR A 313 -47.94 4.31 -37.30
N ARG A 314 -48.22 3.47 -38.28
CA ARG A 314 -49.53 2.83 -38.46
C ARG A 314 -49.87 1.90 -37.27
N LYS A 315 -48.94 1.05 -36.86
CA LYS A 315 -49.14 0.09 -35.76
C LYS A 315 -49.39 0.84 -34.42
N ALA A 316 -48.77 1.99 -34.24
CA ALA A 316 -48.91 2.83 -33.02
C ALA A 316 -50.08 3.80 -33.08
N ASN A 317 -50.86 3.84 -34.17
CA ASN A 317 -51.91 4.84 -34.43
C ASN A 317 -51.44 6.30 -34.28
N ALA A 318 -50.15 6.54 -34.52
CA ALA A 318 -49.48 7.83 -34.26
C ALA A 318 -49.51 8.74 -35.51
N ARG A 319 -50.72 9.03 -36.05
CA ARG A 319 -50.93 9.89 -37.20
C ARG A 319 -50.43 11.30 -36.99
N ASP A 320 -50.62 11.82 -35.78
CA ASP A 320 -50.17 13.13 -35.34
C ASP A 320 -48.66 13.29 -35.48
N ARG A 321 -47.89 12.27 -35.07
CA ARG A 321 -46.44 12.23 -35.20
C ARG A 321 -45.98 12.10 -36.64
N ALA A 322 -46.70 11.27 -37.43
CA ALA A 322 -46.38 11.10 -38.85
C ALA A 322 -46.61 12.45 -39.59
N ALA A 323 -47.75 13.13 -39.39
CA ALA A 323 -48.01 14.42 -39.98
C ALA A 323 -47.03 15.51 -39.54
N ALA A 324 -46.65 15.51 -38.25
CA ALA A 324 -45.66 16.47 -37.74
C ALA A 324 -44.27 16.24 -38.38
N ALA A 325 -43.86 14.98 -38.56
CA ALA A 325 -42.60 14.62 -39.23
C ALA A 325 -42.60 15.03 -40.71
N LEU A 326 -43.70 14.76 -41.45
CA LEU A 326 -43.83 15.12 -42.85
C LEU A 326 -43.81 16.65 -43.05
N ARG A 327 -44.57 17.39 -42.24
CA ARG A 327 -44.58 18.86 -42.26
C ARG A 327 -43.21 19.44 -41.92
N SER A 328 -42.56 18.91 -40.89
CA SER A 328 -41.20 19.35 -40.47
C SER A 328 -40.19 19.14 -41.61
N ALA A 329 -40.21 17.96 -42.24
CA ALA A 329 -39.35 17.67 -43.37
C ALA A 329 -39.64 18.58 -44.58
N ALA A 330 -40.90 18.79 -44.92
CA ALA A 330 -41.31 19.70 -46.00
C ALA A 330 -40.82 21.14 -45.75
N ARG A 331 -41.04 21.69 -44.55
CA ARG A 331 -40.54 23.03 -44.20
C ARG A 331 -39.05 23.17 -44.34
N THR A 332 -38.31 22.15 -43.83
CA THR A 332 -36.84 22.14 -43.92
C THR A 332 -36.32 22.07 -45.38
N ARG A 333 -37.05 21.40 -46.28
CA ARG A 333 -36.70 21.34 -47.71
C ARG A 333 -37.14 22.61 -48.48
N LEU A 334 -38.26 23.19 -48.12
CA LEU A 334 -38.79 24.39 -48.77
C LEU A 334 -38.04 25.67 -48.40
N ALA A 335 -37.64 25.82 -47.13
CA ALA A 335 -36.99 27.03 -46.64
C ALA A 335 -35.80 27.52 -47.51
N PRO A 336 -34.79 26.68 -47.82
CA PRO A 336 -33.66 27.12 -48.65
C PRO A 336 -34.05 27.43 -50.10
N LEU A 337 -35.15 26.86 -50.62
CA LEU A 337 -35.61 27.12 -51.99
C LEU A 337 -36.19 28.54 -52.12
N VAL A 338 -36.73 29.11 -51.07
CA VAL A 338 -37.29 30.46 -51.01
C VAL A 338 -36.39 31.46 -50.25
N GLY A 339 -35.12 31.14 -50.08
CA GLY A 339 -34.13 32.05 -49.45
C GLY A 339 -34.25 32.19 -47.95
N VAL A 340 -35.01 31.33 -47.24
CA VAL A 340 -35.14 31.34 -45.77
C VAL A 340 -34.08 30.40 -45.16
N PRO A 341 -33.29 30.84 -44.14
CA PRO A 341 -32.35 29.97 -43.47
C PRO A 341 -33.06 28.78 -42.82
N VAL A 342 -32.44 27.57 -42.89
CA VAL A 342 -32.99 26.31 -42.34
C VAL A 342 -33.34 26.45 -40.84
N ALA A 343 -32.59 27.26 -40.08
CA ALA A 343 -32.87 27.52 -38.67
C ALA A 343 -34.24 28.22 -38.44
N GLN A 344 -34.73 28.92 -39.45
CA GLN A 344 -36.04 29.64 -39.41
C GLN A 344 -37.15 28.88 -40.16
N ALA A 345 -36.88 27.70 -40.67
CA ALA A 345 -37.84 26.87 -41.40
C ALA A 345 -39.13 26.56 -40.61
N HIS A 346 -39.03 26.59 -39.30
CA HIS A 346 -40.16 26.29 -38.41
C HIS A 346 -40.91 27.54 -37.89
N ALA A 347 -40.47 28.73 -38.27
CA ALA A 347 -41.12 29.98 -37.92
C ALA A 347 -42.15 30.37 -39.00
N PRO A 348 -43.46 30.34 -38.69
CA PRO A 348 -44.51 30.69 -39.70
C PRO A 348 -44.34 32.09 -40.27
N GLU A 349 -43.89 33.04 -39.46
CA GLU A 349 -43.66 34.43 -39.81
C GLU A 349 -42.53 34.65 -40.80
N ALA A 350 -41.55 33.71 -40.87
CA ALA A 350 -40.46 33.76 -41.82
C ALA A 350 -40.77 32.97 -43.11
N LEU A 351 -41.38 31.80 -42.97
CA LEU A 351 -41.53 30.86 -44.10
C LEU A 351 -42.75 31.19 -44.96
N LEU A 352 -43.91 31.55 -44.36
CA LEU A 352 -45.15 31.77 -45.13
C LEU A 352 -45.04 32.97 -46.05
N PRO A 353 -44.53 34.15 -45.64
CA PRO A 353 -44.42 35.30 -46.58
C PRO A 353 -43.46 35.00 -47.76
N ALA A 354 -42.36 34.29 -47.46
CA ALA A 354 -41.40 33.94 -48.49
C ALA A 354 -41.97 32.96 -49.51
N LEU A 355 -42.76 31.97 -49.06
CA LEU A 355 -43.49 31.08 -49.99
C LEU A 355 -44.55 31.77 -50.81
N SER A 356 -45.35 32.67 -50.19
CA SER A 356 -46.40 33.46 -50.89
C SER A 356 -45.82 34.41 -51.94
N ALA A 357 -44.60 34.93 -51.72
CA ALA A 357 -43.93 35.78 -52.72
C ALA A 357 -43.37 34.98 -53.90
N HIS A 358 -43.14 33.66 -53.73
CA HIS A 358 -42.51 32.77 -54.72
C HIS A 358 -43.57 32.05 -55.60
N LEU A 359 -44.80 31.92 -55.11
CA LEU A 359 -45.86 31.18 -55.82
C LEU A 359 -46.80 32.15 -56.50
N PRO A 360 -46.98 31.98 -57.83
CA PRO A 360 -47.95 32.76 -58.59
C PRO A 360 -49.40 32.22 -58.34
N GLY A 361 -50.20 32.83 -57.43
CA GLY A 361 -51.55 32.38 -57.26
C GLY A 361 -52.18 32.76 -55.90
N ASP A 362 -53.29 33.48 -55.98
CA ASP A 362 -54.09 33.96 -54.86
C ASP A 362 -55.04 32.87 -54.37
N GLY A 363 -54.55 31.87 -53.62
CA GLY A 363 -55.55 30.92 -53.18
C GLY A 363 -55.10 29.64 -52.44
N GLN A 364 -53.84 29.34 -52.30
CA GLN A 364 -53.43 28.16 -51.45
C GLN A 364 -53.26 28.64 -50.03
N ASP A 365 -54.12 28.13 -49.14
CA ASP A 365 -53.96 28.39 -47.72
C ASP A 365 -52.75 27.55 -47.13
N LEU A 366 -51.55 28.12 -47.29
CA LEU A 366 -50.28 27.48 -46.94
C LEU A 366 -50.17 27.25 -45.42
N ARG A 367 -50.86 28.02 -44.62
CA ARG A 367 -50.79 27.92 -43.17
C ARG A 367 -51.37 26.60 -42.61
N PRO A 368 -52.61 26.16 -43.00
CA PRO A 368 -53.12 24.84 -42.57
C PRO A 368 -52.31 23.68 -43.11
N LEU A 369 -51.75 23.81 -44.30
CA LEU A 369 -50.94 22.77 -44.91
C LEU A 369 -49.62 22.55 -44.14
N LEU A 370 -48.89 23.61 -43.83
CA LEU A 370 -47.57 23.52 -43.27
C LEU A 370 -47.58 23.56 -41.71
N PHE A 371 -48.58 24.19 -41.10
CA PHE A 371 -48.65 24.43 -39.64
C PHE A 371 -49.98 24.05 -39.02
N GLY A 372 -50.86 23.38 -39.76
CA GLY A 372 -52.23 23.06 -39.29
C GLY A 372 -52.28 21.90 -38.29
N PRO A 373 -53.49 21.59 -37.79
CA PRO A 373 -53.74 20.51 -36.86
C PRO A 373 -53.45 19.11 -37.48
N PRO A 374 -53.30 18.06 -36.67
CA PRO A 374 -53.11 16.71 -37.19
C PRO A 374 -54.33 16.22 -37.97
N PRO A 375 -54.14 15.39 -39.01
CA PRO A 375 -55.22 14.82 -39.80
C PRO A 375 -56.06 13.83 -38.96
N GLY A 376 -57.38 13.82 -39.19
CA GLY A 376 -58.32 13.00 -38.40
C GLY A 376 -58.25 11.49 -38.76
N ASP A 377 -57.94 11.18 -40.02
CA ASP A 377 -57.90 9.80 -40.51
C ASP A 377 -56.72 9.56 -41.45
N ASP A 378 -56.56 8.30 -41.92
CA ASP A 378 -55.48 7.89 -42.80
C ASP A 378 -55.61 8.52 -44.20
N THR A 379 -56.85 8.74 -44.66
CA THR A 379 -57.13 9.38 -45.96
C THR A 379 -56.66 10.84 -45.95
N ALA A 380 -56.98 11.54 -44.89
CA ALA A 380 -56.50 12.92 -44.68
C ALA A 380 -54.96 13.00 -44.54
N LEU A 381 -54.31 11.99 -43.95
CA LEU A 381 -52.85 11.94 -43.89
C LEU A 381 -52.22 11.72 -45.26
N ILE A 382 -52.80 10.85 -46.09
CA ILE A 382 -52.36 10.65 -47.47
C ILE A 382 -52.54 11.93 -48.28
N ALA A 383 -53.69 12.55 -48.20
CA ALA A 383 -53.98 13.84 -48.91
C ALA A 383 -53.00 14.94 -48.48
N LEU A 384 -52.62 14.99 -47.18
CA LEU A 384 -51.59 15.91 -46.69
C LEU A 384 -50.25 15.66 -47.36
N THR A 385 -49.86 14.38 -47.52
CA THR A 385 -48.60 14.04 -48.17
C THR A 385 -48.58 14.48 -49.62
N ASP A 386 -49.65 14.19 -50.35
CA ASP A 386 -49.78 14.55 -51.79
C ASP A 386 -49.75 16.09 -51.96
N GLN A 387 -50.37 16.84 -51.06
CA GLN A 387 -50.38 18.31 -51.08
C GLN A 387 -48.98 18.87 -50.76
N LEU A 388 -48.25 18.31 -49.79
CA LEU A 388 -46.89 18.73 -49.49
C LEU A 388 -45.93 18.45 -50.65
N ASP A 389 -46.04 17.30 -51.29
CA ASP A 389 -45.24 16.96 -52.46
C ASP A 389 -45.60 17.81 -53.70
N ALA A 390 -46.87 18.19 -53.89
CA ALA A 390 -47.30 19.12 -54.92
C ALA A 390 -46.70 20.51 -54.68
N LEU A 391 -46.78 21.03 -53.47
CA LEU A 391 -46.19 22.30 -53.09
C LEU A 391 -44.67 22.32 -53.32
N GLU A 392 -43.95 21.27 -52.94
CA GLU A 392 -42.52 21.20 -53.14
C GLU A 392 -42.13 21.17 -54.64
N ARG A 393 -42.91 20.50 -55.44
CA ARG A 393 -42.73 20.51 -56.93
C ARG A 393 -43.02 21.87 -57.53
N GLU A 394 -44.00 22.59 -57.05
CA GLU A 394 -44.38 23.93 -57.53
C GLU A 394 -43.28 24.94 -57.22
N VAL A 395 -42.81 24.99 -55.95
CA VAL A 395 -41.74 25.90 -55.53
C VAL A 395 -40.42 25.60 -56.25
N ARG A 396 -40.18 24.36 -56.69
CA ARG A 396 -38.99 24.03 -57.46
C ARG A 396 -39.07 24.42 -58.95
N ARG A 397 -40.29 24.70 -59.47
CA ARG A 397 -40.52 25.10 -60.85
C ARG A 397 -40.60 26.62 -61.05
N SER A 398 -40.96 27.33 -60.00
CA SER A 398 -40.96 28.80 -59.96
C SER A 398 -39.53 29.34 -59.76
#